data_a67a9ac6319c3d3fb920ee643c123dae
#
_entry.id   a67a9ac6319c3d3fb920ee643c123dae
#
_cell.length_a   1.000
_cell.length_b   1.000
_cell.length_c   1.000
_cell.angle_alpha   90.00
_cell.angle_beta   90.00
_cell.angle_gamma   90.00
#
_symmetry.space_group_name_H-M   'P 1'
#
loop_
_entity.id
_entity.type
_entity.pdbx_description
1 polymer ?
#
loop_
_entity_poly.entity_id
_entity_poly.type
_entity_poly.pdbx_seq_one_letter_code
_entity_poly.pdbx_strand_id
1 'polypeptide(L)'
;EDGIFKKICQDASIKGDSNFDECYDKLLAEIQNTDFYPIKSSGGAIFHVAVNSKQNLTLYTGKEKKMNGVLTKENIRLEYFGHGPKYWVGYNKGVVNKLYADFGLKSPVLCKDKNYVLIIDEINRGNISKIFGELITLIESDKREGKTNCISAKLSYSKMDFSVPDNLYIIGTMNTTDRSVGNIDYAIRRRFAFCTLESLWEVAENSYSDDAQKDEAKKL
;
A
#
# COMPACT_ATOMS: atom_id res chain seq x y z
N GLU A 1 -10.97 -7.42 4.33
CA GLU A 1 -9.54 -7.38 3.96
C GLU A 1 -9.28 -6.28 2.93
N ASP A 2 -8.15 -5.61 3.04
CA ASP A 2 -7.73 -4.62 2.05
C ASP A 2 -7.28 -5.32 0.77
N GLY A 3 -7.73 -4.81 -0.39
CA GLY A 3 -7.33 -5.35 -1.70
C GLY A 3 -5.84 -5.09 -1.99
N ILE A 4 -5.27 -5.87 -2.91
CA ILE A 4 -3.84 -5.82 -3.27
C ILE A 4 -3.41 -4.43 -3.75
N PHE A 5 -4.26 -3.73 -4.52
CA PHE A 5 -3.99 -2.38 -5.00
C PHE A 5 -3.83 -1.38 -3.85
N LYS A 6 -4.71 -1.45 -2.84
CA LYS A 6 -4.60 -0.60 -1.66
C LYS A 6 -3.33 -0.90 -0.87
N LYS A 7 -2.99 -2.17 -0.68
CA LYS A 7 -1.78 -2.57 0.04
C LYS A 7 -0.51 -2.03 -0.63
N ILE A 8 -0.37 -2.23 -1.94
CA ILE A 8 0.81 -1.74 -2.67
C ILE A 8 0.89 -0.22 -2.70
N CYS A 9 -0.25 0.50 -2.75
CA CYS A 9 -0.26 1.96 -2.60
C CYS A 9 0.22 2.39 -1.22
N GLN A 10 -0.23 1.72 -0.16
CA GLN A 10 0.23 1.98 1.20
C GLN A 10 1.73 1.72 1.35
N ASP A 11 2.23 0.60 0.84
CA ASP A 11 3.65 0.27 0.86
C ASP A 11 4.49 1.29 0.06
N ALA A 12 3.99 1.73 -1.07
CA ALA A 12 4.64 2.74 -1.92
C ALA A 12 4.60 4.14 -1.29
N SER A 13 3.54 4.48 -0.54
CA SER A 13 3.42 5.73 0.21
C SER A 13 4.29 5.74 1.47
N ILE A 14 4.70 4.57 1.97
CA ILE A 14 5.68 4.44 3.05
C ILE A 14 7.06 4.85 2.51
N LYS A 15 7.26 6.16 2.43
CA LYS A 15 8.48 6.76 1.90
C LYS A 15 9.52 6.82 3.03
N GLY A 16 10.38 5.82 3.10
CA GLY A 16 11.60 6.03 3.85
C GLY A 16 12.11 4.89 4.71
N ASP A 17 13.38 5.02 4.98
CA ASP A 17 14.04 4.30 6.06
C ASP A 17 13.49 4.86 7.38
N SER A 18 12.83 4.04 8.15
CA SER A 18 12.28 4.44 9.43
C SER A 18 12.68 3.43 10.50
N ASN A 19 13.01 3.92 11.66
CA ASN A 19 13.26 3.08 12.83
C ASN A 19 11.96 2.77 13.61
N PHE A 20 10.80 2.85 12.94
CA PHE A 20 9.50 2.65 13.59
C PHE A 20 9.39 1.26 14.25
N ASP A 21 9.75 0.21 13.51
CA ASP A 21 9.63 -1.15 14.02
C ASP A 21 10.52 -1.37 15.25
N GLU A 22 11.76 -0.89 15.20
CA GLU A 22 12.69 -0.93 16.35
C GLU A 22 12.14 -0.18 17.57
N CYS A 23 11.61 1.03 17.36
CA CYS A 23 11.04 1.83 18.44
C CYS A 23 9.76 1.22 19.01
N TYR A 24 8.92 0.63 18.15
CA TYR A 24 7.71 -0.06 18.58
C TYR A 24 8.04 -1.31 19.39
N ASP A 25 9.02 -2.10 19.00
CA ASP A 25 9.46 -3.29 19.72
C ASP A 25 10.06 -2.93 21.10
N LYS A 26 10.81 -1.82 21.19
CA LYS A 26 11.26 -1.26 22.48
C LYS A 26 10.10 -0.86 23.38
N LEU A 27 9.07 -0.21 22.82
CA LEU A 27 7.86 0.13 23.56
C LEU A 27 7.15 -1.14 24.08
N LEU A 28 7.00 -2.17 23.24
CA LEU A 28 6.40 -3.45 23.66
C LEU A 28 7.18 -4.09 24.80
N ALA A 29 8.51 -4.09 24.73
CA ALA A 29 9.37 -4.64 25.79
C ALA A 29 9.20 -3.89 27.13
N GLU A 30 9.04 -2.56 27.08
CA GLU A 30 8.79 -1.75 28.28
C GLU A 30 7.40 -2.03 28.88
N ILE A 31 6.38 -2.22 28.04
CA ILE A 31 4.99 -2.49 28.47
C ILE A 31 4.82 -3.92 28.98
N GLN A 32 5.60 -4.88 28.49
CA GLN A 32 5.38 -6.33 28.67
C GLN A 32 5.23 -6.76 30.14
N ASN A 33 5.80 -6.01 31.07
CA ASN A 33 5.74 -6.27 32.51
C ASN A 33 4.74 -5.37 33.25
N THR A 34 3.86 -4.66 32.51
CA THR A 34 2.93 -3.69 33.10
C THR A 34 1.52 -3.93 32.60
N ASP A 35 0.58 -4.22 33.48
CA ASP A 35 -0.84 -4.45 33.11
C ASP A 35 -1.51 -3.21 32.53
N PHE A 36 -1.10 -1.99 32.92
CA PHE A 36 -1.71 -0.74 32.54
C PHE A 36 -0.65 0.36 32.34
N TYR A 37 0.00 0.36 31.20
CA TYR A 37 1.01 1.36 30.90
C TYR A 37 0.36 2.69 30.45
N PRO A 38 0.68 3.83 31.11
CA PRO A 38 0.02 5.10 30.82
C PRO A 38 0.62 5.81 29.61
N ILE A 39 -0.22 6.30 28.71
CA ILE A 39 0.15 7.13 27.55
C ILE A 39 -0.78 8.36 27.49
N LYS A 40 -0.27 9.51 27.04
CA LYS A 40 -1.09 10.69 26.75
C LYS A 40 -1.63 10.65 25.34
N SER A 41 -2.94 10.83 25.17
CA SER A 41 -3.55 11.03 23.85
C SER A 41 -3.13 12.38 23.24
N SER A 42 -3.39 12.60 21.96
CA SER A 42 -3.14 13.91 21.32
C SER A 42 -3.93 15.06 21.95
N GLY A 43 -5.05 14.77 22.61
CA GLY A 43 -5.85 15.73 23.38
C GLY A 43 -5.41 15.91 24.84
N GLY A 44 -4.31 15.26 25.27
CA GLY A 44 -3.74 15.38 26.62
C GLY A 44 -4.35 14.45 27.68
N ALA A 45 -5.41 13.72 27.38
CA ALA A 45 -6.01 12.76 28.30
C ALA A 45 -5.11 11.51 28.45
N ILE A 46 -4.99 11.00 29.68
CA ILE A 46 -4.24 9.77 29.93
C ILE A 46 -5.12 8.57 29.61
N PHE A 47 -4.58 7.64 28.84
CA PHE A 47 -5.13 6.31 28.62
C PHE A 47 -4.09 5.25 28.98
N HIS A 48 -4.50 4.01 29.08
CA HIS A 48 -3.60 2.92 29.42
C HIS A 48 -3.59 1.86 28.33
N VAL A 49 -2.46 1.19 28.18
CA VAL A 49 -2.29 0.11 27.22
C VAL A 49 -1.67 -1.12 27.88
N ALA A 50 -1.98 -2.30 27.33
CA ALA A 50 -1.31 -3.55 27.62
C ALA A 50 -1.03 -4.30 26.31
N VAL A 51 0.04 -5.07 26.26
CA VAL A 51 0.39 -5.87 25.07
C VAL A 51 -0.51 -7.12 25.02
N ASN A 52 -1.11 -7.39 23.86
CA ASN A 52 -1.88 -8.62 23.64
C ASN A 52 -1.08 -9.69 22.90
N SER A 53 -1.65 -10.90 22.78
CA SER A 53 -0.99 -12.05 22.12
C SER A 53 -0.60 -11.82 20.65
N LYS A 54 -1.16 -10.81 19.99
CA LYS A 54 -0.84 -10.43 18.60
C LYS A 54 0.17 -9.29 18.51
N GLN A 55 0.85 -8.95 19.61
CA GLN A 55 1.80 -7.83 19.70
C GLN A 55 1.18 -6.47 19.34
N ASN A 56 -0.11 -6.30 19.61
CA ASN A 56 -0.84 -5.04 19.51
C ASN A 56 -1.11 -4.50 20.91
N LEU A 57 -1.54 -3.22 21.00
CA LEU A 57 -1.82 -2.55 22.24
C LEU A 57 -3.32 -2.58 22.54
N THR A 58 -3.74 -3.29 23.57
CA THR A 58 -5.11 -3.22 24.10
C THR A 58 -5.31 -1.86 24.77
N LEU A 59 -6.35 -1.13 24.38
CA LEU A 59 -6.66 0.21 24.85
C LEU A 59 -7.61 0.17 26.06
N TYR A 60 -7.23 0.84 27.13
CA TYR A 60 -8.01 1.03 28.34
C TYR A 60 -8.22 2.52 28.62
N THR A 61 -9.44 2.93 28.91
CA THR A 61 -9.77 4.33 29.20
C THR A 61 -10.61 4.48 30.46
N GLY A 62 -10.72 5.72 30.96
CA GLY A 62 -11.45 6.04 32.16
C GLY A 62 -10.72 5.68 33.46
N LYS A 63 -11.28 6.11 34.61
CA LYS A 63 -10.72 5.85 35.95
C LYS A 63 -10.72 4.35 36.29
N GLU A 64 -11.72 3.63 35.80
CA GLU A 64 -11.88 2.17 36.01
C GLU A 64 -11.06 1.33 35.02
N LYS A 65 -10.27 1.96 34.12
CA LYS A 65 -9.47 1.30 33.10
C LYS A 65 -10.28 0.27 32.30
N LYS A 66 -11.43 0.67 31.80
CA LYS A 66 -12.29 -0.17 30.98
C LYS A 66 -11.66 -0.40 29.62
N MET A 67 -11.64 -1.67 29.18
CA MET A 67 -11.20 -2.04 27.84
C MET A 67 -12.12 -1.43 26.78
N ASN A 68 -11.57 -0.67 25.83
CA ASN A 68 -12.33 -0.01 24.77
C ASN A 68 -12.02 -0.51 23.37
N GLY A 69 -10.84 -1.13 23.17
CA GLY A 69 -10.45 -1.61 21.84
C GLY A 69 -9.00 -2.00 21.76
N VAL A 70 -8.49 -2.04 20.53
CA VAL A 70 -7.10 -2.41 20.23
C VAL A 70 -6.52 -1.36 19.28
N LEU A 71 -5.35 -0.84 19.62
CA LEU A 71 -4.51 -0.05 18.75
C LEU A 71 -3.55 -1.04 18.05
N THR A 72 -3.79 -1.30 16.77
CA THR A 72 -2.94 -2.23 16.02
C THR A 72 -1.63 -1.55 15.62
N LYS A 73 -0.53 -2.31 15.54
CA LYS A 73 0.77 -1.83 15.03
C LYS A 73 0.58 -1.11 13.70
N GLU A 74 -0.26 -1.65 12.81
CA GLU A 74 -0.55 -1.07 11.50
C GLU A 74 -1.22 0.30 11.60
N ASN A 75 -2.23 0.47 12.47
CA ASN A 75 -2.90 1.77 12.66
C ASN A 75 -1.96 2.82 13.25
N ILE A 76 -1.07 2.42 14.17
CA ILE A 76 -0.05 3.31 14.73
C ILE A 76 0.96 3.70 13.65
N ARG A 77 1.34 2.75 12.78
CA ARG A 77 2.22 2.99 11.64
C ARG A 77 1.59 3.93 10.60
N LEU A 78 0.30 3.74 10.28
CA LEU A 78 -0.44 4.66 9.41
C LEU A 78 -0.45 6.09 9.97
N GLU A 79 -0.68 6.25 11.27
CA GLU A 79 -0.60 7.58 11.93
C GLU A 79 0.80 8.18 11.84
N TYR A 80 1.86 7.37 12.05
CA TYR A 80 3.24 7.81 11.95
C TYR A 80 3.57 8.36 10.55
N PHE A 81 3.08 7.72 9.48
CA PHE A 81 3.28 8.16 8.10
C PHE A 81 2.27 9.23 7.63
N GLY A 82 1.37 9.68 8.50
CA GLY A 82 0.39 10.74 8.18
C GLY A 82 -0.82 10.28 7.36
N HIS A 83 -1.04 8.95 7.22
CA HIS A 83 -2.17 8.40 6.47
C HIS A 83 -3.47 8.32 7.29
N GLY A 84 -3.43 8.61 8.57
CA GLY A 84 -4.55 8.59 9.50
C GLY A 84 -5.21 7.22 9.66
N PRO A 85 -5.24 6.62 10.84
CA PRO A 85 -5.94 5.36 11.08
C PRO A 85 -7.46 5.57 11.07
N LYS A 86 -8.21 4.53 10.69
CA LYS A 86 -9.68 4.57 10.64
C LYS A 86 -10.33 4.79 12.01
N TYR A 87 -9.71 4.23 13.05
CA TYR A 87 -10.23 4.28 14.43
C TYR A 87 -9.17 4.76 15.39
N TRP A 88 -9.61 5.33 16.51
CA TRP A 88 -8.74 5.68 17.64
C TRP A 88 -7.62 6.68 17.29
N VAL A 89 -7.87 7.62 16.34
CA VAL A 89 -6.89 8.58 15.82
C VAL A 89 -6.10 9.26 16.95
N GLY A 90 -6.79 9.85 17.94
CA GLY A 90 -6.14 10.55 19.04
C GLY A 90 -5.27 9.67 19.94
N TYR A 91 -5.60 8.38 20.06
CA TYR A 91 -4.83 7.42 20.84
C TYR A 91 -3.63 6.89 20.04
N ASN A 92 -3.81 6.56 18.75
CA ASN A 92 -2.69 6.18 17.87
C ASN A 92 -1.65 7.31 17.80
N LYS A 93 -2.09 8.56 17.65
CA LYS A 93 -1.22 9.74 17.69
C LYS A 93 -0.50 9.89 19.04
N GLY A 94 -1.18 9.58 20.14
CA GLY A 94 -0.56 9.53 21.46
C GLY A 94 0.57 8.54 21.55
N VAL A 95 0.40 7.33 20.99
CA VAL A 95 1.48 6.31 20.92
C VAL A 95 2.62 6.81 20.05
N VAL A 96 2.36 7.37 18.88
CA VAL A 96 3.41 7.92 18.00
C VAL A 96 4.19 9.03 18.70
N ASN A 97 3.51 9.95 19.42
CA ASN A 97 4.17 10.99 20.19
C ASN A 97 5.07 10.40 21.31
N LYS A 98 4.62 9.32 21.95
CA LYS A 98 5.42 8.60 22.95
C LYS A 98 6.68 7.99 22.33
N LEU A 99 6.55 7.38 21.14
CA LEU A 99 7.69 6.84 20.41
C LEU A 99 8.71 7.92 20.05
N TYR A 100 8.26 9.12 19.67
CA TYR A 100 9.15 10.26 19.43
C TYR A 100 9.86 10.72 20.70
N ALA A 101 9.11 10.85 21.81
CA ALA A 101 9.64 11.44 23.02
C ALA A 101 10.65 10.53 23.74
N ASP A 102 10.35 9.22 23.83
CA ASP A 102 11.04 8.34 24.76
C ASP A 102 11.85 7.23 24.07
N PHE A 103 11.54 6.90 22.81
CA PHE A 103 12.15 5.78 22.10
C PHE A 103 13.02 6.21 20.91
N GLY A 104 13.19 7.51 20.69
CA GLY A 104 14.05 8.02 19.63
C GLY A 104 13.52 7.76 18.23
N LEU A 105 12.18 7.72 18.05
CA LEU A 105 11.56 7.60 16.73
C LEU A 105 12.00 8.80 15.87
N LYS A 106 12.52 8.53 14.69
CA LYS A 106 12.93 9.54 13.72
C LYS A 106 11.75 9.91 12.84
N SER A 107 11.68 11.16 12.37
CA SER A 107 10.72 11.53 11.34
C SER A 107 10.92 10.66 10.11
N PRO A 108 9.82 10.25 9.44
CA PRO A 108 9.92 9.42 8.26
C PRO A 108 10.72 10.16 7.19
N VAL A 109 11.84 9.57 6.77
CA VAL A 109 12.62 10.11 5.66
C VAL A 109 11.91 9.73 4.37
N LEU A 110 11.51 10.72 3.59
CA LEU A 110 10.89 10.48 2.28
C LEU A 110 11.97 9.95 1.32
N CYS A 111 12.13 8.64 1.24
CA CYS A 111 12.97 8.03 0.21
C CYS A 111 12.21 8.06 -1.11
N LYS A 112 12.61 8.96 -2.01
CA LYS A 112 12.10 9.00 -3.39
C LYS A 112 12.64 7.87 -4.28
N ASP A 113 13.51 7.02 -3.75
CA ASP A 113 14.38 6.16 -4.54
C ASP A 113 13.85 4.72 -4.75
N LYS A 114 12.74 4.35 -4.09
CA LYS A 114 12.13 3.03 -4.32
C LYS A 114 10.90 3.16 -5.21
N ASN A 115 10.96 2.48 -6.35
CA ASN A 115 9.82 2.33 -7.23
C ASN A 115 9.09 1.02 -6.93
N TYR A 116 7.77 1.07 -6.95
CA TYR A 116 6.91 -0.10 -6.80
C TYR A 116 6.25 -0.40 -8.14
N VAL A 117 6.08 -1.67 -8.44
CA VAL A 117 5.47 -2.12 -9.70
C VAL A 117 4.33 -3.07 -9.40
N LEU A 118 3.14 -2.74 -9.85
CA LEU A 118 2.00 -3.62 -9.88
C LEU A 118 1.89 -4.21 -11.28
N ILE A 119 2.04 -5.53 -11.39
CA ILE A 119 1.85 -6.26 -12.64
C ILE A 119 0.45 -6.86 -12.62
N ILE A 120 -0.33 -6.56 -13.66
CA ILE A 120 -1.67 -7.12 -13.88
C ILE A 120 -1.59 -7.95 -15.15
N ASP A 121 -1.52 -9.25 -14.98
CA ASP A 121 -1.48 -10.17 -16.10
C ASP A 121 -2.88 -10.30 -16.73
N GLU A 122 -2.91 -10.34 -18.06
CA GLU A 122 -4.15 -10.44 -18.86
C GLU A 122 -5.21 -9.39 -18.45
N ILE A 123 -4.79 -8.13 -18.36
CA ILE A 123 -5.63 -7.02 -17.89
C ILE A 123 -6.96 -6.88 -18.65
N ASN A 124 -7.02 -7.35 -19.89
CA ASN A 124 -8.21 -7.30 -20.75
C ASN A 124 -9.22 -8.45 -20.49
N ARG A 125 -8.91 -9.46 -19.65
CA ARG A 125 -9.88 -10.50 -19.25
C ARG A 125 -10.90 -10.02 -18.23
N GLY A 126 -10.65 -8.91 -17.54
CA GLY A 126 -11.58 -8.32 -16.60
C GLY A 126 -12.17 -6.99 -17.08
N ASN A 127 -13.31 -6.59 -16.53
CA ASN A 127 -13.83 -5.25 -16.74
C ASN A 127 -13.06 -4.29 -15.82
N ILE A 128 -11.94 -3.75 -16.33
CA ILE A 128 -11.02 -2.91 -15.57
C ILE A 128 -11.70 -1.64 -15.05
N SER A 129 -12.57 -1.02 -15.85
CA SER A 129 -13.32 0.15 -15.42
C SER A 129 -14.23 -0.14 -14.23
N LYS A 130 -14.81 -1.34 -14.15
CA LYS A 130 -15.59 -1.76 -12.97
C LYS A 130 -14.69 -2.10 -11.78
N ILE A 131 -13.52 -2.71 -12.02
CA ILE A 131 -12.58 -3.10 -10.95
C ILE A 131 -11.99 -1.85 -10.27
N PHE A 132 -11.50 -0.90 -11.03
CA PHE A 132 -10.97 0.35 -10.48
C PHE A 132 -12.08 1.33 -10.09
N GLY A 133 -13.23 1.31 -10.77
CA GLY A 133 -14.32 2.24 -10.49
C GLY A 133 -13.84 3.69 -10.49
N GLU A 134 -14.17 4.42 -9.43
CA GLU A 134 -13.76 5.83 -9.25
C GLU A 134 -12.23 6.01 -9.11
N LEU A 135 -11.52 4.95 -8.71
CA LEU A 135 -10.06 4.99 -8.53
C LEU A 135 -9.31 5.06 -9.87
N ILE A 136 -9.99 4.82 -11.00
CA ILE A 136 -9.37 4.85 -12.33
C ILE A 136 -8.77 6.22 -12.66
N THR A 137 -9.31 7.31 -12.12
CA THR A 137 -8.77 8.66 -12.31
C THR A 137 -7.48 8.87 -11.51
N LEU A 138 -7.33 8.19 -10.37
CA LEU A 138 -6.16 8.33 -9.50
C LEU A 138 -4.90 7.71 -10.09
N ILE A 139 -5.03 6.80 -11.06
CA ILE A 139 -3.86 6.18 -11.70
C ILE A 139 -3.21 7.08 -12.77
N GLU A 140 -3.87 8.17 -13.18
CA GLU A 140 -3.28 9.16 -14.09
C GLU A 140 -2.04 9.79 -13.47
N SER A 141 -0.98 9.97 -14.26
CA SER A 141 0.33 10.39 -13.75
C SER A 141 0.32 11.76 -13.07
N ASP A 142 -0.52 12.69 -13.53
CA ASP A 142 -0.64 14.04 -12.99
C ASP A 142 -1.55 14.14 -11.75
N LYS A 143 -2.34 13.09 -11.46
CA LYS A 143 -3.28 13.00 -10.33
C LYS A 143 -2.70 12.34 -9.09
N ARG A 144 -1.48 11.83 -9.18
CA ARG A 144 -0.81 11.09 -8.11
C ARG A 144 -0.28 11.97 -7.00
N GLU A 145 0.02 11.39 -5.86
CA GLU A 145 0.66 12.09 -4.73
C GLU A 145 1.91 12.84 -5.18
N GLY A 146 2.09 14.06 -4.68
CA GLY A 146 3.24 14.90 -4.99
C GLY A 146 3.19 15.59 -6.35
N LYS A 147 2.12 15.43 -7.14
CA LYS A 147 1.90 16.14 -8.40
C LYS A 147 1.01 17.38 -8.20
N THR A 148 1.11 18.35 -9.13
CA THR A 148 0.38 19.61 -9.06
C THR A 148 -1.14 19.43 -9.05
N ASN A 149 -1.63 18.41 -9.77
CA ASN A 149 -3.06 18.11 -9.88
C ASN A 149 -3.45 16.89 -9.04
N CYS A 150 -2.72 16.62 -7.95
CA CYS A 150 -3.00 15.51 -7.05
C CYS A 150 -4.46 15.54 -6.58
N ILE A 151 -5.13 14.40 -6.66
CA ILE A 151 -6.49 14.21 -6.15
C ILE A 151 -6.53 12.99 -5.24
N SER A 152 -7.51 12.99 -4.32
CA SER A 152 -7.86 11.84 -3.51
C SER A 152 -9.32 11.47 -3.72
N ALA A 153 -9.65 10.20 -3.52
CA ALA A 153 -11.01 9.70 -3.52
C ALA A 153 -11.35 9.07 -2.18
N LYS A 154 -12.59 9.21 -1.73
CA LYS A 154 -13.06 8.52 -0.52
C LYS A 154 -13.42 7.09 -0.85
N LEU A 155 -12.74 6.14 -0.22
CA LEU A 155 -13.06 4.73 -0.39
C LEU A 155 -14.48 4.43 0.12
N SER A 156 -15.28 3.73 -0.67
CA SER A 156 -16.70 3.50 -0.42
C SER A 156 -16.98 2.78 0.91
N TYR A 157 -16.14 1.84 1.32
CA TYR A 157 -16.30 1.07 2.55
C TYR A 157 -15.61 1.71 3.76
N SER A 158 -14.34 2.10 3.62
CA SER A 158 -13.55 2.61 4.76
C SER A 158 -13.80 4.08 5.05
N LYS A 159 -14.39 4.82 4.10
CA LYS A 159 -14.58 6.29 4.13
C LYS A 159 -13.27 7.08 4.32
N MET A 160 -12.12 6.42 4.13
CA MET A 160 -10.80 7.04 4.17
C MET A 160 -10.49 7.70 2.86
N ASP A 161 -9.76 8.81 2.91
CA ASP A 161 -9.18 9.40 1.72
C ASP A 161 -8.07 8.48 1.20
N PHE A 162 -8.06 8.28 -0.11
CA PHE A 162 -7.13 7.40 -0.80
C PHE A 162 -6.55 8.12 -2.02
N SER A 163 -5.25 8.05 -2.16
CA SER A 163 -4.49 8.57 -3.30
C SER A 163 -3.52 7.51 -3.81
N VAL A 164 -3.00 7.69 -5.01
CA VAL A 164 -2.01 6.78 -5.60
C VAL A 164 -0.64 7.46 -5.56
N PRO A 165 0.39 6.82 -4.98
CA PRO A 165 1.73 7.37 -4.92
C PRO A 165 2.36 7.54 -6.31
N ASP A 166 3.22 8.54 -6.46
CA ASP A 166 3.89 8.84 -7.73
C ASP A 166 4.97 7.80 -8.13
N ASN A 167 5.48 7.06 -7.16
CA ASN A 167 6.48 6.00 -7.33
C ASN A 167 5.87 4.60 -7.56
N LEU A 168 4.55 4.49 -7.74
CA LEU A 168 3.88 3.24 -8.11
C LEU A 168 3.66 3.19 -9.63
N TYR A 169 4.25 2.18 -10.27
CA TYR A 169 4.05 1.90 -11.69
C TYR A 169 3.07 0.74 -11.86
N ILE A 170 2.25 0.81 -12.89
CA ILE A 170 1.27 -0.24 -13.22
C ILE A 170 1.60 -0.76 -14.62
N ILE A 171 1.88 -2.05 -14.72
CA ILE A 171 2.14 -2.75 -15.98
C ILE A 171 1.01 -3.76 -16.20
N GLY A 172 0.32 -3.65 -17.32
CA GLY A 172 -0.69 -4.62 -17.73
C GLY A 172 -0.19 -5.41 -18.93
N THR A 173 -0.29 -6.74 -18.88
CA THR A 173 -0.11 -7.57 -20.07
C THR A 173 -1.45 -7.86 -20.71
N MET A 174 -1.49 -8.06 -22.02
CA MET A 174 -2.70 -8.48 -22.71
C MET A 174 -2.34 -9.30 -23.96
N ASN A 175 -3.19 -10.28 -24.25
CA ASN A 175 -3.13 -11.00 -25.51
C ASN A 175 -4.21 -10.41 -26.45
N THR A 176 -3.78 -9.83 -27.57
CA THR A 176 -4.65 -9.20 -28.56
C THR A 176 -5.21 -10.20 -29.59
N THR A 177 -4.65 -11.40 -29.68
CA THR A 177 -5.09 -12.45 -30.63
C THR A 177 -6.27 -13.25 -30.10
N ASP A 178 -6.53 -13.22 -28.79
CA ASP A 178 -7.67 -13.91 -28.19
C ASP A 178 -8.97 -13.13 -28.41
N ARG A 179 -9.78 -13.57 -29.39
CA ARG A 179 -11.06 -12.95 -29.74
C ARG A 179 -12.13 -13.10 -28.66
N SER A 180 -11.93 -13.99 -27.69
CA SER A 180 -12.85 -14.18 -26.55
C SER A 180 -12.73 -13.09 -25.50
N VAL A 181 -11.69 -12.27 -25.56
CA VAL A 181 -11.37 -11.24 -24.58
C VAL A 181 -11.91 -9.89 -25.03
N GLY A 182 -12.55 -9.18 -24.11
CA GLY A 182 -13.18 -7.89 -24.38
C GLY A 182 -12.16 -6.80 -24.81
N ASN A 183 -12.61 -5.89 -25.67
CA ASN A 183 -11.82 -4.71 -26.00
C ASN A 183 -11.60 -3.85 -24.75
N ILE A 184 -10.38 -3.38 -24.58
CA ILE A 184 -10.08 -2.37 -23.56
C ILE A 184 -10.88 -1.11 -23.86
N ASP A 185 -11.66 -0.64 -22.87
CA ASP A 185 -12.47 0.56 -23.03
C ASP A 185 -11.62 1.84 -23.16
N TYR A 186 -12.27 2.91 -23.63
CA TYR A 186 -11.61 4.19 -23.87
C TYR A 186 -11.04 4.81 -22.60
N ALA A 187 -11.65 4.56 -21.44
CA ALA A 187 -11.18 5.10 -20.16
C ALA A 187 -9.80 4.54 -19.78
N ILE A 188 -9.56 3.27 -20.06
CA ILE A 188 -8.25 2.63 -19.85
C ILE A 188 -7.25 3.08 -20.90
N ARG A 189 -7.66 3.12 -22.18
CA ARG A 189 -6.76 3.45 -23.28
C ARG A 189 -6.03 4.79 -23.07
N ARG A 190 -6.71 5.79 -22.58
CA ARG A 190 -6.12 7.13 -22.37
C ARG A 190 -5.18 7.21 -21.13
N ARG A 191 -5.15 6.18 -20.29
CA ARG A 191 -4.37 6.16 -19.05
C ARG A 191 -3.11 5.30 -19.11
N PHE A 192 -3.00 4.49 -20.15
CA PHE A 192 -1.86 3.61 -20.38
C PHE A 192 -1.16 3.94 -21.68
N ALA A 193 0.17 3.85 -21.67
CA ALA A 193 0.94 3.75 -22.88
C ALA A 193 0.91 2.29 -23.35
N PHE A 194 0.75 2.09 -24.67
CA PHE A 194 0.69 0.75 -25.24
C PHE A 194 2.00 0.45 -25.98
N CYS A 195 2.56 -0.72 -25.70
CA CYS A 195 3.73 -1.24 -26.38
C CYS A 195 3.37 -2.62 -26.93
N THR A 196 3.52 -2.78 -28.25
CA THR A 196 3.34 -4.09 -28.90
C THR A 196 4.66 -4.84 -28.82
N LEU A 197 4.59 -6.08 -28.32
CA LEU A 197 5.70 -7.01 -28.35
C LEU A 197 5.49 -7.95 -29.54
N GLU A 198 6.39 -7.87 -30.52
CA GLU A 198 6.38 -8.77 -31.65
C GLU A 198 7.23 -10.00 -31.34
N SER A 199 6.89 -11.13 -31.97
CA SER A 199 7.69 -12.34 -31.85
C SER A 199 9.06 -12.11 -32.52
N LEU A 200 10.12 -12.24 -31.75
CA LEU A 200 11.50 -12.13 -32.24
C LEU A 200 11.96 -13.51 -32.72
N TRP A 201 11.64 -13.85 -33.94
CA TRP A 201 12.00 -15.13 -34.56
C TRP A 201 13.51 -15.37 -34.55
N GLU A 202 14.34 -14.33 -34.75
CA GLU A 202 15.79 -14.42 -34.69
C GLU A 202 16.31 -14.93 -33.33
N VAL A 203 15.65 -14.55 -32.23
CA VAL A 203 16.01 -15.05 -30.89
C VAL A 203 15.61 -16.51 -30.74
N ALA A 204 14.45 -16.89 -31.26
CA ALA A 204 14.00 -18.29 -31.26
C ALA A 204 14.93 -19.17 -32.10
N GLU A 205 15.29 -18.75 -33.32
CA GLU A 205 16.23 -19.47 -34.20
C GLU A 205 17.59 -19.69 -33.54
N ASN A 206 18.11 -18.69 -32.84
CA ASN A 206 19.40 -18.78 -32.14
C ASN A 206 19.36 -19.66 -30.89
N SER A 207 18.16 -19.99 -30.38
CA SER A 207 17.96 -20.86 -29.21
C SER A 207 17.99 -22.34 -29.56
N TYR A 208 17.83 -22.68 -30.86
CA TYR A 208 17.87 -24.06 -31.32
C TYR A 208 19.25 -24.42 -31.86
N SER A 209 19.78 -25.53 -31.40
CA SER A 209 21.10 -26.01 -31.78
C SER A 209 21.12 -26.84 -33.11
N ASP A 210 19.93 -27.21 -33.62
CA ASP A 210 19.76 -28.06 -34.77
C ASP A 210 18.89 -27.39 -35.84
N ASP A 211 19.32 -27.44 -37.10
CA ASP A 211 18.64 -26.83 -38.25
C ASP A 211 17.25 -27.47 -38.50
N ALA A 212 17.06 -28.75 -38.18
CA ALA A 212 15.77 -29.40 -38.27
C ALA A 212 14.73 -28.82 -37.28
N GLN A 213 15.17 -28.47 -36.06
CA GLN A 213 14.33 -27.82 -35.06
C GLN A 213 13.99 -26.37 -35.45
N LYS A 214 14.90 -25.68 -36.10
CA LYS A 214 14.67 -24.32 -36.64
C LYS A 214 13.59 -24.30 -37.72
N ASP A 215 13.60 -25.29 -38.60
CA ASP A 215 12.60 -25.39 -39.68
C ASP A 215 11.20 -25.79 -39.14
N GLU A 216 11.15 -26.55 -38.08
CA GLU A 216 9.90 -26.90 -37.42
C GLU A 216 9.29 -25.71 -36.63
N ALA A 217 10.14 -24.92 -35.98
CA ALA A 217 9.74 -23.69 -35.29
C ALA A 217 9.18 -22.62 -36.25
N LYS A 218 9.65 -22.56 -37.50
CA LYS A 218 9.13 -21.63 -38.52
C LYS A 218 7.74 -21.98 -39.04
N LYS A 219 7.25 -23.19 -38.78
CA LYS A 219 5.92 -23.66 -39.22
C LYS A 219 4.82 -23.42 -38.20
N LEU A 220 5.15 -23.01 -36.96
CA LEU A 220 4.25 -22.63 -35.88
C LEU A 220 3.95 -21.14 -35.90
#